data_062df958a21088f2580f1d14106f4374
#
_entry.id   062df958a21088f2580f1d14106f4374
#
_cell.length_a   1.000
_cell.length_b   1.000
_cell.length_c   1.000
_cell.angle_alpha   90.00
_cell.angle_beta   90.00
_cell.angle_gamma   90.00
#
_symmetry.space_group_name_H-M   'P 1'
#
loop_
_entity.id
_entity.type
_entity.pdbx_description
1 polymer ?
#
loop_
_entity_poly.entity_id
_entity_poly.type
_entity_poly.pdbx_seq_one_letter_code
_entity_poly.pdbx_strand_id
1 'polypeptide(L)'
;MIEQILEKVINTMQPYLDSGQMEQLHNALYINFHGVEVREECYEVAETGIDGDVLKVKMFVASKKAVNRQENTLKQYTTEICKMLDFLGKRIEDITAMDLRYYYGVMREQQGIKMTTMQTRLHYLSSFWDFLTTEELVTSNPVKRVGILKLAKTIKKPFSQEEMEALRVN
;
A
#
# COMPACT_ATOMS: atom_id res chain seq x y z
N MET A 1 17.83 -11.55 -3.59
CA MET A 1 16.57 -11.84 -2.87
C MET A 1 15.78 -12.97 -3.52
N ILE A 2 15.35 -12.84 -4.78
CA ILE A 2 14.62 -13.92 -5.48
C ILE A 2 15.40 -15.24 -5.48
N GLU A 3 16.69 -15.20 -5.75
CA GLU A 3 17.58 -16.36 -5.71
C GLU A 3 17.58 -17.08 -4.35
N GLN A 4 17.56 -16.33 -3.25
CA GLN A 4 17.50 -16.91 -1.90
C GLN A 4 16.14 -17.60 -1.62
N ILE A 5 15.05 -17.09 -2.20
CA ILE A 5 13.73 -17.72 -2.10
C ILE A 5 13.70 -19.00 -2.92
N LEU A 6 14.21 -18.96 -4.13
CA LEU A 6 14.30 -20.12 -5.01
C LEU A 6 15.17 -21.23 -4.38
N GLU A 7 16.30 -20.85 -3.81
CA GLU A 7 17.20 -21.77 -3.10
C GLU A 7 16.54 -22.40 -1.87
N LYS A 8 15.75 -21.63 -1.09
CA LYS A 8 14.97 -22.18 0.01
C LYS A 8 13.91 -23.18 -0.46
N VAL A 9 13.19 -22.90 -1.56
CA VAL A 9 12.22 -23.81 -2.12
C VAL A 9 12.87 -25.09 -2.58
N ILE A 10 13.99 -25.01 -3.31
CA ILE A 10 14.77 -26.17 -3.80
C ILE A 10 15.23 -27.03 -2.63
N ASN A 11 15.85 -26.42 -1.62
CA ASN A 11 16.35 -27.13 -0.43
C ASN A 11 15.22 -27.79 0.37
N THR A 12 14.05 -27.16 0.44
CA THR A 12 12.89 -27.72 1.14
C THR A 12 12.31 -28.94 0.41
N MET A 13 12.32 -28.91 -0.93
CA MET A 13 11.75 -29.97 -1.74
C MET A 13 12.72 -31.13 -2.02
N GLN A 14 14.01 -30.92 -1.87
CA GLN A 14 15.05 -31.92 -2.13
C GLN A 14 14.83 -33.29 -1.46
N PRO A 15 14.37 -33.39 -0.20
CA PRO A 15 14.10 -34.68 0.45
C PRO A 15 12.91 -35.45 -0.12
N TYR A 16 12.03 -34.80 -0.90
CA TYR A 16 10.75 -35.33 -1.34
C TYR A 16 10.69 -35.65 -2.84
N LEU A 17 11.69 -35.21 -3.62
CA LEU A 17 11.70 -35.31 -5.08
C LEU A 17 12.91 -36.13 -5.56
N ASP A 18 12.71 -36.91 -6.62
CA ASP A 18 13.79 -37.55 -7.32
C ASP A 18 14.57 -36.54 -8.21
N SER A 19 15.72 -36.99 -8.76
CA SER A 19 16.60 -36.14 -9.57
C SER A 19 15.91 -35.55 -10.79
N GLY A 20 15.02 -36.29 -11.45
CA GLY A 20 14.28 -35.81 -12.62
C GLY A 20 13.21 -34.78 -12.25
N GLN A 21 12.52 -34.99 -11.13
CA GLN A 21 11.52 -34.06 -10.60
C GLN A 21 12.19 -32.78 -10.10
N MET A 22 13.39 -32.88 -9.51
CA MET A 22 14.17 -31.70 -9.10
C MET A 22 14.60 -30.86 -10.29
N GLU A 23 15.00 -31.46 -11.41
CA GLU A 23 15.34 -30.73 -12.63
C GLU A 23 14.10 -30.02 -13.22
N GLN A 24 12.94 -30.69 -13.21
CA GLN A 24 11.68 -30.09 -13.64
C GLN A 24 11.28 -28.91 -12.74
N LEU A 25 11.41 -29.06 -11.42
CA LEU A 25 11.16 -28.00 -10.47
C LEU A 25 12.08 -26.79 -10.71
N HIS A 26 13.36 -27.04 -10.91
CA HIS A 26 14.36 -26.00 -11.16
C HIS A 26 14.05 -25.22 -12.44
N ASN A 27 13.71 -25.93 -13.53
CA ASN A 27 13.33 -25.33 -14.79
C ASN A 27 12.03 -24.53 -14.68
N ALA A 28 11.03 -25.07 -13.98
CA ALA A 28 9.75 -24.36 -13.75
C ALA A 28 9.95 -23.07 -12.94
N LEU A 29 10.76 -23.11 -11.88
CA LEU A 29 11.08 -21.92 -11.08
C LEU A 29 11.82 -20.87 -11.92
N TYR A 30 12.82 -21.30 -12.68
CA TYR A 30 13.60 -20.40 -13.53
C TYR A 30 12.73 -19.69 -14.58
N ILE A 31 11.86 -20.45 -15.28
CA ILE A 31 10.99 -19.88 -16.33
C ILE A 31 9.96 -18.91 -15.74
N ASN A 32 9.33 -19.26 -14.61
CA ASN A 32 8.24 -18.47 -14.06
C ASN A 32 8.73 -17.24 -13.28
N PHE A 33 9.94 -17.26 -12.74
CA PHE A 33 10.51 -16.15 -11.97
C PHE A 33 11.54 -15.35 -12.74
N HIS A 34 11.84 -15.70 -13.99
CA HIS A 34 12.73 -14.91 -14.84
C HIS A 34 12.10 -13.54 -15.14
N GLY A 35 12.78 -12.47 -14.72
CA GLY A 35 12.31 -11.11 -14.91
C GLY A 35 11.27 -10.63 -13.89
N VAL A 36 10.94 -11.43 -12.87
CA VAL A 36 10.08 -11.01 -11.76
C VAL A 36 10.93 -10.27 -10.71
N GLU A 37 10.62 -9.00 -10.47
CA GLU A 37 11.15 -8.26 -9.34
C GLU A 37 10.32 -8.58 -8.08
N VAL A 38 10.89 -9.35 -7.15
CA VAL A 38 10.30 -9.50 -5.81
C VAL A 38 10.68 -8.29 -4.98
N ARG A 39 9.71 -7.43 -4.69
CA ARG A 39 9.86 -6.36 -3.70
C ARG A 39 9.34 -6.87 -2.36
N GLU A 40 10.14 -6.73 -1.33
CA GLU A 40 9.66 -6.96 0.03
C GLU A 40 8.50 -5.99 0.30
N GLU A 41 7.37 -6.53 0.75
CA GLU A 41 6.35 -5.66 1.33
C GLU A 41 6.99 -4.93 2.53
N CYS A 42 6.73 -3.62 2.67
CA CYS A 42 7.31 -2.74 3.71
C CYS A 42 6.99 -3.13 5.16
N TYR A 43 6.93 -4.40 5.46
CA TYR A 43 6.61 -4.92 6.80
C TYR A 43 7.84 -5.32 7.62
N GLU A 44 8.96 -5.68 6.97
CA GLU A 44 10.20 -6.02 7.65
C GLU A 44 11.24 -4.93 7.41
N VAL A 45 11.54 -4.21 8.46
CA VAL A 45 12.61 -3.21 8.45
C VAL A 45 13.92 -3.93 8.68
N ALA A 46 14.79 -3.92 7.68
CA ALA A 46 16.15 -4.35 7.83
C ALA A 46 16.86 -3.54 8.95
N GLU A 47 17.49 -4.23 9.87
CA GLU A 47 18.12 -3.67 11.07
C GLU A 47 19.41 -2.87 10.83
N THR A 48 19.73 -2.50 9.60
CA THR A 48 20.99 -1.81 9.30
C THR A 48 20.71 -0.46 8.64
N GLY A 49 20.83 0.60 9.44
CA GLY A 49 20.73 1.97 8.97
C GLY A 49 19.29 2.42 8.71
N ILE A 50 18.53 2.57 9.78
CA ILE A 50 17.14 3.04 9.68
C ILE A 50 17.15 4.42 9.03
N ASP A 51 16.74 4.51 7.77
CA ASP A 51 16.45 5.79 7.14
C ASP A 51 15.38 6.51 7.98
N GLY A 52 15.56 7.80 8.22
CA GLY A 52 14.65 8.57 9.04
C GLY A 52 13.20 8.49 8.59
N ASP A 53 12.95 8.27 7.30
CA ASP A 53 11.61 8.14 6.72
C ASP A 53 10.95 6.81 7.07
N VAL A 54 11.71 5.72 7.08
CA VAL A 54 11.25 4.41 7.54
C VAL A 54 10.86 4.44 9.01
N LEU A 55 11.66 5.12 9.84
CA LEU A 55 11.35 5.31 11.26
C LEU A 55 10.03 6.06 11.44
N LYS A 56 9.80 7.15 10.70
CA LYS A 56 8.54 7.91 10.74
C LYS A 56 7.32 7.06 10.40
N VAL A 57 7.43 6.21 9.37
CA VAL A 57 6.35 5.27 9.00
C VAL A 57 6.08 4.25 10.12
N LYS A 58 7.13 3.69 10.73
CA LYS A 58 7.00 2.78 11.89
C LYS A 58 6.32 3.43 13.08
N MET A 59 6.73 4.65 13.44
CA MET A 59 6.13 5.42 14.54
C MET A 59 4.64 5.67 14.28
N PHE A 60 4.28 6.03 13.04
CA PHE A 60 2.88 6.20 12.66
C PHE A 60 2.08 4.90 12.81
N VAL A 61 2.57 3.79 12.29
CA VAL A 61 1.89 2.49 12.40
C VAL A 61 1.72 2.08 13.86
N ALA A 62 2.76 2.24 14.68
CA ALA A 62 2.72 1.98 16.11
C ALA A 62 1.69 2.84 16.83
N SER A 63 1.60 4.15 16.51
CA SER A 63 0.60 5.06 17.09
C SER A 63 -0.83 4.63 16.73
N LYS A 64 -1.07 4.21 15.48
CA LYS A 64 -2.39 3.70 15.05
C LYS A 64 -2.74 2.35 15.67
N LYS A 65 -1.76 1.49 15.90
CA LYS A 65 -1.93 0.22 16.61
C LYS A 65 -2.28 0.44 18.09
N ALA A 66 -1.66 1.42 18.75
CA ALA A 66 -1.94 1.77 20.12
C ALA A 66 -3.40 2.23 20.35
N VAL A 67 -4.05 2.84 19.35
CA VAL A 67 -5.47 3.19 19.39
C VAL A 67 -6.38 2.10 18.80
N ASN A 68 -5.91 0.86 18.76
CA ASN A 68 -6.66 -0.35 18.39
C ASN A 68 -7.26 -0.30 16.95
N ARG A 69 -6.54 0.28 15.98
CA ARG A 69 -6.94 0.21 14.58
C ARG A 69 -6.77 -1.21 14.05
N GLN A 70 -7.73 -1.66 13.23
CA GLN A 70 -7.71 -2.99 12.62
C GLN A 70 -6.48 -3.18 11.73
N GLU A 71 -5.90 -4.38 11.77
CA GLU A 71 -4.69 -4.74 11.03
C GLU A 71 -4.80 -4.48 9.52
N ASN A 72 -5.95 -4.81 8.91
CA ASN A 72 -6.19 -4.53 7.50
C ASN A 72 -6.11 -3.04 7.15
N THR A 73 -6.56 -2.17 8.07
CA THR A 73 -6.44 -0.72 7.89
C THR A 73 -4.99 -0.27 7.99
N LEU A 74 -4.23 -0.83 8.94
CA LEU A 74 -2.80 -0.55 9.08
C LEU A 74 -2.02 -0.96 7.83
N LYS A 75 -2.31 -2.14 7.29
CA LYS A 75 -1.74 -2.61 6.01
C LYS A 75 -2.00 -1.62 4.86
N GLN A 76 -3.23 -1.13 4.75
CA GLN A 76 -3.58 -0.17 3.70
C GLN A 76 -2.87 1.18 3.87
N TYR A 77 -2.73 1.69 5.09
CA TYR A 77 -1.92 2.88 5.36
C TYR A 77 -0.49 2.68 4.89
N THR A 78 0.16 1.62 5.35
CA THR A 78 1.56 1.32 5.02
C THR A 78 1.75 1.16 3.51
N THR A 79 0.90 0.35 2.87
CA THR A 79 0.97 0.11 1.43
C THR A 79 0.86 1.39 0.61
N GLU A 80 -0.05 2.30 0.98
CA GLU A 80 -0.22 3.56 0.23
C GLU A 80 0.95 4.52 0.47
N ILE A 81 1.44 4.61 1.71
CA ILE A 81 2.60 5.44 2.03
C ILE A 81 3.84 4.95 1.27
N CYS A 82 4.12 3.64 1.31
CA CYS A 82 5.28 3.07 0.62
C CYS A 82 5.19 3.27 -0.89
N LYS A 83 4.04 2.98 -1.51
CA LYS A 83 3.84 3.20 -2.95
C LYS A 83 4.09 4.64 -3.38
N MET A 84 3.65 5.59 -2.57
CA MET A 84 3.86 7.00 -2.84
C MET A 84 5.33 7.38 -2.69
N LEU A 85 6.02 6.90 -1.65
CA LEU A 85 7.44 7.16 -1.43
C LEU A 85 8.30 6.55 -2.54
N ASP A 86 8.03 5.29 -2.91
CA ASP A 86 8.71 4.59 -4.01
C ASP A 86 8.54 5.32 -5.34
N PHE A 87 7.32 5.78 -5.62
CA PHE A 87 7.03 6.50 -6.85
C PHE A 87 7.73 7.86 -6.92
N LEU A 88 7.72 8.62 -5.83
CA LEU A 88 8.28 9.97 -5.81
C LEU A 88 9.81 9.96 -5.65
N GLY A 89 10.38 8.95 -5.00
CA GLY A 89 11.82 8.86 -4.72
C GLY A 89 12.36 10.04 -3.91
N LYS A 90 11.49 10.70 -3.11
CA LYS A 90 11.81 11.87 -2.31
C LYS A 90 11.68 11.57 -0.82
N ARG A 91 12.44 12.30 -0.01
CA ARG A 91 12.25 12.28 1.44
C ARG A 91 10.89 12.87 1.82
N ILE A 92 10.31 12.38 2.91
CA ILE A 92 8.99 12.82 3.39
C ILE A 92 8.93 14.33 3.60
N GLU A 93 10.01 14.93 4.06
CA GLU A 93 10.13 16.38 4.34
C GLU A 93 10.08 17.23 3.06
N ASP A 94 10.54 16.69 1.93
CA ASP A 94 10.65 17.37 0.64
C ASP A 94 9.43 17.18 -0.25
N ILE A 95 8.45 16.36 0.19
CA ILE A 95 7.24 16.08 -0.58
C ILE A 95 6.30 17.27 -0.52
N THR A 96 5.98 17.82 -1.68
CA THR A 96 5.09 18.97 -1.84
C THR A 96 3.68 18.55 -2.29
N ALA A 97 2.72 19.46 -2.18
CA ALA A 97 1.39 19.25 -2.73
C ALA A 97 1.39 19.03 -4.26
N MET A 98 2.38 19.58 -4.97
CA MET A 98 2.53 19.37 -6.41
C MET A 98 2.96 17.95 -6.72
N ASP A 99 3.90 17.38 -5.94
CA ASP A 99 4.34 15.99 -6.08
C ASP A 99 3.17 15.02 -5.88
N LEU A 100 2.33 15.29 -4.89
CA LEU A 100 1.13 14.47 -4.65
C LEU A 100 0.10 14.60 -5.77
N ARG A 101 -0.11 15.80 -6.33
CA ARG A 101 -0.99 15.95 -7.50
C ARG A 101 -0.46 15.19 -8.70
N TYR A 102 0.85 15.22 -8.93
CA TYR A 102 1.51 14.46 -9.99
C TYR A 102 1.33 12.95 -9.78
N TYR A 103 1.63 12.45 -8.57
CA TYR A 103 1.44 11.04 -8.21
C TYR A 103 0.03 10.56 -8.51
N TYR A 104 -0.98 11.27 -8.02
CA TYR A 104 -2.38 10.90 -8.25
C TYR A 104 -2.84 11.09 -9.69
N GLY A 105 -2.31 12.07 -10.40
CA GLY A 105 -2.54 12.25 -11.84
C GLY A 105 -2.10 11.03 -12.64
N VAL A 106 -0.87 10.59 -12.42
CA VAL A 106 -0.30 9.40 -13.08
C VAL A 106 -1.06 8.13 -12.70
N MET A 107 -1.38 7.94 -11.42
CA MET A 107 -2.14 6.78 -10.96
C MET A 107 -3.53 6.70 -11.62
N ARG A 108 -4.19 7.84 -11.82
CA ARG A 108 -5.47 7.91 -12.49
C ARG A 108 -5.36 7.56 -13.97
N GLU A 109 -4.36 8.09 -14.65
CA GLU A 109 -4.16 7.92 -16.09
C GLU A 109 -3.73 6.50 -16.44
N GLN A 110 -2.76 5.95 -15.70
CA GLN A 110 -2.18 4.63 -15.99
C GLN A 110 -3.01 3.47 -15.43
N GLN A 111 -3.62 3.62 -14.27
CA GLN A 111 -4.32 2.54 -13.57
C GLN A 111 -5.85 2.67 -13.61
N GLY A 112 -6.39 3.72 -14.21
CA GLY A 112 -7.83 3.94 -14.29
C GLY A 112 -8.53 4.04 -12.92
N ILE A 113 -7.82 4.49 -11.89
CA ILE A 113 -8.32 4.48 -10.51
C ILE A 113 -9.54 5.39 -10.37
N LYS A 114 -10.62 4.85 -9.79
CA LYS A 114 -11.84 5.61 -9.51
C LYS A 114 -11.58 6.74 -8.52
N MET A 115 -12.28 7.87 -8.69
CA MET A 115 -12.16 9.04 -7.81
C MET A 115 -12.43 8.71 -6.34
N THR A 116 -13.35 7.79 -6.05
CA THR A 116 -13.64 7.31 -4.69
C THR A 116 -12.44 6.63 -4.05
N THR A 117 -11.73 5.79 -4.83
CA THR A 117 -10.51 5.12 -4.38
C THR A 117 -9.39 6.13 -4.15
N MET A 118 -9.23 7.10 -5.05
CA MET A 118 -8.27 8.19 -4.87
C MET A 118 -8.52 8.97 -3.58
N GLN A 119 -9.78 9.30 -3.30
CA GLN A 119 -10.14 10.02 -2.08
C GLN A 119 -9.79 9.20 -0.83
N THR A 120 -10.05 7.90 -0.84
CA THR A 120 -9.69 7.01 0.26
C THR A 120 -8.16 6.98 0.48
N ARG A 121 -7.39 6.87 -0.60
CA ARG A 121 -5.92 6.90 -0.55
C ARG A 121 -5.39 8.24 -0.05
N LEU A 122 -5.93 9.37 -0.53
CA LEU A 122 -5.62 10.70 -0.02
C LEU A 122 -5.90 10.82 1.49
N HIS A 123 -6.99 10.21 1.97
CA HIS A 123 -7.31 10.20 3.38
C HIS A 123 -6.26 9.43 4.21
N TYR A 124 -5.73 8.33 3.67
CA TYR A 124 -4.64 7.59 4.32
C TYR A 124 -3.38 8.46 4.43
N LEU A 125 -2.98 9.09 3.34
CA LEU A 125 -1.83 9.99 3.35
C LEU A 125 -2.06 11.21 4.26
N SER A 126 -3.26 11.81 4.24
CA SER A 126 -3.58 12.93 5.15
C SER A 126 -3.43 12.53 6.61
N SER A 127 -3.90 11.34 7.00
CA SER A 127 -3.74 10.84 8.37
C SER A 127 -2.28 10.63 8.77
N PHE A 128 -1.42 10.25 7.81
CA PHE A 128 0.01 10.12 8.03
C PHE A 128 0.68 11.49 8.25
N TRP A 129 0.43 12.45 7.36
CA TRP A 129 0.99 13.79 7.52
C TRP A 129 0.40 14.57 8.71
N ASP A 130 -0.86 14.35 9.06
CA ASP A 130 -1.43 14.92 10.29
C ASP A 130 -0.69 14.39 11.53
N PHE A 131 -0.36 13.09 11.56
CA PHE A 131 0.49 12.52 12.62
C PHE A 131 1.86 13.17 12.64
N LEU A 132 2.56 13.23 11.51
CA LEU A 132 3.90 13.81 11.43
C LEU A 132 3.92 15.29 11.85
N THR A 133 2.87 16.04 11.52
CA THR A 133 2.74 17.45 11.91
C THR A 133 2.45 17.59 13.40
N THR A 134 1.66 16.68 13.97
CA THR A 134 1.35 16.66 15.41
C THR A 134 2.59 16.32 16.26
N GLU A 135 3.43 15.41 15.75
CA GLU A 135 4.71 15.03 16.39
C GLU A 135 5.87 15.97 16.00
N GLU A 136 5.57 17.09 15.36
CA GLU A 136 6.56 18.11 14.94
C GLU A 136 7.69 17.58 14.04
N LEU A 137 7.47 16.43 13.39
CA LEU A 137 8.43 15.80 12.47
C LEU A 137 8.45 16.45 11.08
N VAL A 138 7.38 17.16 10.73
CA VAL A 138 7.25 18.00 9.53
C VAL A 138 6.48 19.29 9.85
N THR A 139 6.74 20.35 9.11
CA THR A 139 6.15 21.67 9.37
C THR A 139 4.70 21.81 8.91
N SER A 140 4.26 21.05 7.93
CA SER A 140 2.90 21.16 7.38
C SER A 140 2.46 19.90 6.66
N ASN A 141 1.13 19.70 6.57
CA ASN A 141 0.54 18.61 5.81
C ASN A 141 0.30 19.04 4.35
N PRO A 142 1.08 18.52 3.37
CA PRO A 142 0.93 18.88 1.96
C PRO A 142 -0.39 18.35 1.35
N VAL A 143 -0.97 17.28 1.90
CA VAL A 143 -2.22 16.69 1.41
C VAL A 143 -3.38 17.68 1.50
N LYS A 144 -3.42 18.51 2.54
CA LYS A 144 -4.46 19.55 2.71
C LYS A 144 -4.48 20.56 1.55
N ARG A 145 -3.35 20.76 0.89
CA ARG A 145 -3.21 21.66 -0.27
C ARG A 145 -3.47 20.96 -1.62
N VAL A 146 -3.59 19.65 -1.65
CA VAL A 146 -3.92 18.92 -2.90
C VAL A 146 -5.32 19.28 -3.37
N GLY A 147 -6.21 19.60 -2.45
CA GLY A 147 -7.60 19.93 -2.70
C GLY A 147 -8.52 18.71 -2.55
N ILE A 148 -9.77 18.98 -2.23
CA ILE A 148 -10.81 17.94 -2.15
C ILE A 148 -11.18 17.57 -3.58
N LEU A 149 -11.00 16.30 -3.92
CA LEU A 149 -11.52 15.77 -5.18
C LEU A 149 -13.05 15.85 -5.13
N LYS A 150 -13.64 16.71 -5.96
CA LYS A 150 -15.10 16.84 -6.05
C LYS A 150 -15.66 15.53 -6.61
N LEU A 151 -16.22 14.71 -5.75
CA LEU A 151 -17.01 13.56 -6.17
C LEU A 151 -18.36 14.06 -6.69
N ALA A 152 -18.77 13.56 -7.85
CA ALA A 152 -20.16 13.69 -8.25
C ALA A 152 -21.03 13.04 -7.16
N LYS A 153 -21.93 13.80 -6.57
CA LYS A 153 -22.83 13.31 -5.52
C LYS A 153 -23.79 12.29 -6.15
N THR A 154 -23.46 11.02 -6.03
CA THR A 154 -24.36 9.95 -6.46
C THR A 154 -25.51 9.90 -5.46
N ILE A 155 -26.66 10.39 -5.85
CA ILE A 155 -27.88 10.26 -5.07
C ILE A 155 -28.29 8.79 -5.17
N LYS A 156 -28.04 8.03 -4.12
CA LYS A 156 -28.59 6.68 -4.00
C LYS A 156 -30.09 6.84 -3.83
N LYS A 157 -30.88 6.31 -4.78
CA LYS A 157 -32.33 6.23 -4.59
C LYS A 157 -32.58 5.34 -3.38
N PRO A 158 -33.35 5.78 -2.40
CA PRO A 158 -33.79 4.90 -1.31
C PRO A 158 -34.64 3.77 -1.91
N PHE A 159 -34.61 2.61 -1.31
CA PHE A 159 -35.50 1.51 -1.70
C PHE A 159 -36.97 1.97 -1.61
N SER A 160 -37.75 1.59 -2.60
CA SER A 160 -39.20 1.81 -2.53
C SER A 160 -39.82 0.93 -1.43
N GLN A 161 -41.00 1.27 -0.99
CA GLN A 161 -41.72 0.53 0.04
C GLN A 161 -41.96 -0.94 -0.39
N GLU A 162 -42.25 -1.14 -1.67
CA GLU A 162 -42.42 -2.47 -2.30
C GLU A 162 -41.12 -3.29 -2.32
N GLU A 163 -39.97 -2.65 -2.62
CA GLU A 163 -38.65 -3.31 -2.58
C GLU A 163 -38.26 -3.66 -1.14
N MET A 164 -38.61 -2.83 -0.17
CA MET A 164 -38.38 -3.11 1.25
C MET A 164 -39.25 -4.27 1.77
N GLU A 165 -40.48 -4.39 1.30
CA GLU A 165 -41.33 -5.54 1.64
C GLU A 165 -40.86 -6.83 1.00
N ALA A 166 -40.41 -6.80 -0.26
CA ALA A 166 -39.84 -7.96 -0.93
C ALA A 166 -38.57 -8.50 -0.22
N LEU A 167 -37.77 -7.64 0.42
CA LEU A 167 -36.61 -8.03 1.22
C LEU A 167 -36.96 -8.62 2.59
N ARG A 168 -38.19 -8.41 3.08
CA ARG A 168 -38.66 -8.98 4.37
C ARG A 168 -39.27 -10.36 4.23
N VAL A 169 -39.65 -10.77 3.03
CA VAL A 169 -40.36 -12.03 2.75
C VAL A 169 -39.39 -13.17 2.36
N ASN A 170 -38.08 -12.88 2.20
CA ASN A 170 -37.00 -13.86 2.02
C ASN A 170 -36.15 -13.96 3.28
#